data_ceca1de511d1b6fbc4017c48a006121e
#
_entry.id   ceca1de511d1b6fbc4017c48a006121e
#
_cell.length_a   1.000
_cell.length_b   1.000
_cell.length_c   1.000
_cell.angle_alpha   90.00
_cell.angle_beta   90.00
_cell.angle_gamma   90.00
#
_symmetry.space_group_name_H-M   'P 1'
#
loop_
_entity.id
_entity.type
_entity.pdbx_description
1 polymer ?
#
loop_
_entity_poly.entity_id
_entity_poly.type
_entity_poly.pdbx_seq_one_letter_code
_entity_poly.pdbx_strand_id
1 'polypeptide(L)'
;MSMKMGWRWYGEGNDPITLSDIKQIPGVEEIVWALHSKMPGEIWEENEIKEVVDQIHAAGFSATVVESVNVHDDIKIGLPTRDQYIENYKQCIRNLSKFGVKTICYNFMPIFDWTRTDLFHPVGDGSTALFYQKDLIKDDYKGMANYILEFTEKYNMTFPGWEPERMAKLDELFKAYAPVTKEKLWENLKYFLEALMPTCHECGIKMAIHQDDPPWDIFGLPRLLVDAQSIDRFLSMVDLSLIHISEPTRLALISY
;
A
#
# COMPACT_ATOMS: atom_id res chain seq x y z
N MET A 1 18.05 -19.83 -1.89
CA MET A 1 17.70 -18.93 -0.76
C MET A 1 16.40 -19.46 -0.17
N SER A 2 16.30 -19.61 1.15
CA SER A 2 15.00 -19.90 1.80
C SER A 2 14.19 -18.62 1.91
N MET A 3 12.88 -18.70 1.73
CA MET A 3 11.97 -17.60 2.02
C MET A 3 11.96 -17.36 3.54
N LYS A 4 11.95 -16.08 3.93
CA LYS A 4 11.78 -15.69 5.33
C LYS A 4 10.28 -15.48 5.60
N MET A 5 9.85 -15.82 6.81
CA MET A 5 8.53 -15.48 7.27
C MET A 5 8.54 -14.06 7.80
N GLY A 6 7.66 -13.21 7.25
CA GLY A 6 7.45 -11.84 7.70
C GLY A 6 6.07 -11.64 8.31
N TRP A 7 5.93 -10.62 9.14
CA TRP A 7 4.66 -10.21 9.73
C TRP A 7 4.42 -8.72 9.48
N ARG A 8 3.22 -8.36 9.02
CA ARG A 8 2.83 -6.96 8.87
C ARG A 8 2.48 -6.37 10.23
N TRP A 9 3.19 -5.31 10.64
CA TRP A 9 2.94 -4.58 11.87
C TRP A 9 2.62 -3.12 11.57
N TYR A 10 1.56 -2.60 12.19
CA TYR A 10 1.04 -1.25 11.92
C TYR A 10 1.61 -0.18 12.85
N GLY A 11 2.59 -0.52 13.69
CA GLY A 11 3.27 0.44 14.55
C GLY A 11 2.71 0.50 15.97
N GLU A 12 3.55 0.94 16.89
CA GLU A 12 3.18 1.10 18.30
C GLU A 12 2.05 2.14 18.45
N GLY A 13 1.02 1.80 19.21
CA GLY A 13 -0.16 2.65 19.43
C GLY A 13 -1.18 2.65 18.29
N ASN A 14 -0.83 2.13 17.09
CA ASN A 14 -1.73 1.96 15.96
C ASN A 14 -2.11 0.49 15.73
N ASP A 15 -1.27 -0.45 16.15
CA ASP A 15 -1.54 -1.88 16.09
C ASP A 15 -1.83 -2.40 17.50
N PRO A 16 -2.95 -3.11 17.74
CA PRO A 16 -3.20 -3.76 19.02
C PRO A 16 -2.23 -4.93 19.29
N ILE A 17 -1.60 -5.48 18.24
CA ILE A 17 -0.60 -6.54 18.32
C ILE A 17 0.79 -5.91 18.46
N THR A 18 1.47 -6.25 19.55
CA THR A 18 2.80 -5.73 19.85
C THR A 18 3.90 -6.57 19.19
N LEU A 19 5.11 -6.00 19.04
CA LEU A 19 6.29 -6.77 18.60
C LEU A 19 6.60 -7.94 19.55
N SER A 20 6.25 -7.80 20.84
CA SER A 20 6.40 -8.88 21.82
C SER A 20 5.42 -10.04 21.58
N ASP A 21 4.22 -9.75 21.11
CA ASP A 21 3.25 -10.78 20.73
C ASP A 21 3.71 -11.51 19.46
N ILE A 22 4.18 -10.77 18.47
CA ILE A 22 4.73 -11.33 17.21
C ILE A 22 5.94 -12.23 17.50
N LYS A 23 6.75 -11.87 18.51
CA LYS A 23 7.93 -12.67 18.91
C LYS A 23 7.58 -14.08 19.38
N GLN A 24 6.35 -14.31 19.79
CA GLN A 24 5.89 -15.64 20.21
C GLN A 24 5.57 -16.56 19.02
N ILE A 25 5.50 -16.02 17.79
CA ILE A 25 5.21 -16.80 16.58
C ILE A 25 6.52 -17.42 16.06
N PRO A 26 6.66 -18.76 16.07
CA PRO A 26 7.88 -19.41 15.61
C PRO A 26 8.18 -19.13 14.14
N GLY A 27 9.42 -18.77 13.83
CA GLY A 27 9.91 -18.61 12.46
C GLY A 27 9.68 -17.22 11.85
N VAL A 28 8.99 -16.30 12.54
CA VAL A 28 8.92 -14.90 12.09
C VAL A 28 10.29 -14.23 12.33
N GLU A 29 10.89 -13.73 11.27
CA GLU A 29 12.21 -13.08 11.28
C GLU A 29 12.17 -11.62 10.78
N GLU A 30 11.13 -11.27 10.06
CA GLU A 30 11.01 -10.00 9.35
C GLU A 30 9.74 -9.26 9.77
N ILE A 31 9.83 -7.96 10.00
CA ILE A 31 8.67 -7.09 10.15
C ILE A 31 8.49 -6.25 8.88
N VAL A 32 7.30 -6.33 8.31
CA VAL A 32 6.86 -5.44 7.25
C VAL A 32 6.16 -4.24 7.91
N TRP A 33 6.66 -3.03 7.68
CA TRP A 33 6.28 -1.83 8.42
C TRP A 33 6.06 -0.61 7.52
N ALA A 34 5.51 0.47 8.07
CA ALA A 34 5.39 1.78 7.42
C ALA A 34 5.33 2.90 8.45
N LEU A 35 5.51 4.16 7.98
CA LEU A 35 5.20 5.36 8.75
C LEU A 35 3.74 5.77 8.50
N HIS A 36 2.83 5.35 9.40
CA HIS A 36 1.40 5.60 9.26
C HIS A 36 0.98 7.05 9.53
N SER A 37 1.88 7.87 10.09
CA SER A 37 1.68 9.31 10.30
C SER A 37 1.90 10.14 9.05
N LYS A 38 2.40 9.54 7.96
CA LYS A 38 2.77 10.25 6.72
C LYS A 38 1.64 10.20 5.70
N MET A 39 1.29 11.38 5.20
CA MET A 39 0.37 11.49 4.07
C MET A 39 1.06 11.10 2.75
N PRO A 40 0.31 10.63 1.74
CA PRO A 40 0.87 10.37 0.42
C PRO A 40 1.62 11.59 -0.13
N GLY A 41 2.86 11.38 -0.61
CA GLY A 41 3.70 12.43 -1.17
C GLY A 41 4.59 13.19 -0.18
N GLU A 42 4.44 12.97 1.12
CA GLU A 42 5.36 13.50 2.12
C GLU A 42 6.68 12.73 2.15
N ILE A 43 7.76 13.44 2.49
CA ILE A 43 9.07 12.82 2.69
C ILE A 43 9.09 12.14 4.05
N TRP A 44 9.58 10.91 4.08
CA TRP A 44 9.89 10.18 5.30
C TRP A 44 11.28 10.59 5.78
N GLU A 45 11.35 11.29 6.90
CA GLU A 45 12.60 11.80 7.43
C GLU A 45 13.43 10.69 8.11
N GLU A 46 14.74 10.83 8.08
CA GLU A 46 15.67 9.80 8.59
C GLU A 46 15.48 9.50 10.09
N ASN A 47 15.15 10.51 10.90
CA ASN A 47 14.91 10.33 12.32
C ASN A 47 13.64 9.49 12.59
N GLU A 48 12.57 9.67 11.80
CA GLU A 48 11.33 8.93 11.93
C GLU A 48 11.53 7.47 11.49
N ILE A 49 12.23 7.26 10.38
CA ILE A 49 12.61 5.92 9.91
C ILE A 49 13.45 5.20 10.97
N LYS A 50 14.45 5.90 11.50
CA LYS A 50 15.35 5.35 12.53
C LYS A 50 14.60 4.88 13.77
N GLU A 51 13.65 5.67 14.25
CA GLU A 51 12.86 5.35 15.44
C GLU A 51 12.15 3.99 15.29
N VAL A 52 11.44 3.78 14.18
CA VAL A 52 10.72 2.53 13.92
C VAL A 52 11.67 1.36 13.69
N VAL A 53 12.74 1.56 12.93
CA VAL A 53 13.74 0.52 12.66
C VAL A 53 14.44 0.08 13.95
N ASP A 54 14.80 1.01 14.83
CA ASP A 54 15.40 0.71 16.13
C ASP A 54 14.46 -0.10 17.02
N GLN A 55 13.16 0.21 17.06
CA GLN A 55 12.15 -0.56 17.80
C GLN A 55 12.07 -2.00 17.29
N ILE A 56 12.01 -2.18 15.96
CA ILE A 56 11.95 -3.51 15.32
C ILE A 56 13.21 -4.33 15.62
N HIS A 57 14.38 -3.71 15.49
CA HIS A 57 15.66 -4.35 15.79
C HIS A 57 15.82 -4.70 17.27
N ALA A 58 15.38 -3.82 18.18
CA ALA A 58 15.40 -4.10 19.63
C ALA A 58 14.53 -5.31 20.01
N ALA A 59 13.43 -5.54 19.27
CA ALA A 59 12.62 -6.74 19.41
C ALA A 59 13.24 -8.00 18.77
N GLY A 60 14.36 -7.85 18.04
CA GLY A 60 15.12 -8.96 17.43
C GLY A 60 14.59 -9.40 16.06
N PHE A 61 13.97 -8.49 15.30
CA PHE A 61 13.50 -8.71 13.94
C PHE A 61 14.32 -7.90 12.93
N SER A 62 14.27 -8.30 11.67
CA SER A 62 14.72 -7.47 10.54
C SER A 62 13.62 -6.50 10.12
N ALA A 63 14.01 -5.37 9.49
CA ALA A 63 13.11 -4.29 9.05
C ALA A 63 13.35 -3.93 7.57
N THR A 64 13.58 -4.93 6.72
CA THR A 64 14.06 -4.72 5.34
C THR A 64 12.95 -4.46 4.32
N VAL A 65 11.68 -4.61 4.73
CA VAL A 65 10.50 -4.47 3.86
C VAL A 65 9.57 -3.40 4.40
N VAL A 66 9.22 -2.44 3.55
CA VAL A 66 8.25 -1.39 3.84
C VAL A 66 6.98 -1.63 3.03
N GLU A 67 5.82 -1.57 3.67
CA GLU A 67 4.51 -1.57 3.02
C GLU A 67 3.57 -0.60 3.75
N SER A 68 3.28 0.57 3.18
CA SER A 68 3.70 1.06 1.88
C SER A 68 4.20 2.50 1.98
N VAL A 69 5.05 2.89 1.04
CA VAL A 69 5.19 4.32 0.73
C VAL A 69 4.10 4.67 -0.28
N ASN A 70 3.09 5.41 0.17
CA ASN A 70 1.91 5.70 -0.62
C ASN A 70 2.22 6.67 -1.78
N VAL A 71 1.74 6.32 -2.98
CA VAL A 71 1.89 7.14 -4.18
C VAL A 71 0.83 8.24 -4.18
N HIS A 72 1.24 9.50 -4.32
CA HIS A 72 0.34 10.66 -4.35
C HIS A 72 -0.60 10.61 -5.55
N ASP A 73 -1.85 11.08 -5.37
CA ASP A 73 -2.86 11.06 -6.43
C ASP A 73 -2.46 11.87 -7.66
N ASP A 74 -1.73 12.98 -7.52
CA ASP A 74 -1.24 13.77 -8.65
C ASP A 74 -0.33 12.99 -9.61
N ILE A 75 0.42 12.00 -9.08
CA ILE A 75 1.22 11.09 -9.89
C ILE A 75 0.28 10.15 -10.68
N LYS A 76 -0.71 9.58 -10.00
CA LYS A 76 -1.66 8.63 -10.59
C LYS A 76 -2.53 9.33 -11.66
N ILE A 77 -2.95 10.57 -11.42
CA ILE A 77 -3.75 11.39 -12.34
C ILE A 77 -2.88 11.93 -13.50
N GLY A 78 -1.60 12.21 -13.22
CA GLY A 78 -0.67 12.80 -14.17
C GLY A 78 -0.72 14.34 -14.20
N LEU A 79 -0.96 14.97 -13.05
CA LEU A 79 -0.99 16.43 -12.92
C LEU A 79 0.42 17.05 -13.04
N PRO A 80 0.55 18.34 -13.35
CA PRO A 80 1.86 19.02 -13.46
C PRO A 80 2.71 18.93 -12.19
N THR A 81 2.09 18.83 -11.01
CA THR A 81 2.72 18.70 -9.71
C THR A 81 3.32 17.31 -9.44
N ARG A 82 3.03 16.33 -10.30
CA ARG A 82 3.52 14.94 -10.14
C ARG A 82 5.03 14.83 -9.99
N ASP A 83 5.79 15.67 -10.70
CA ASP A 83 7.26 15.60 -10.69
C ASP A 83 7.83 15.97 -9.33
N GLN A 84 7.22 16.91 -8.61
CA GLN A 84 7.60 17.23 -7.23
C GLN A 84 7.36 16.03 -6.29
N TYR A 85 6.21 15.37 -6.43
CA TYR A 85 5.92 14.19 -5.60
C TYR A 85 6.77 12.97 -5.95
N ILE A 86 7.20 12.85 -7.21
CA ILE A 86 8.17 11.84 -7.62
C ILE A 86 9.53 12.11 -6.98
N GLU A 87 9.99 13.37 -6.93
CA GLU A 87 11.25 13.72 -6.24
C GLU A 87 11.16 13.45 -4.73
N ASN A 88 10.03 13.76 -4.10
CA ASN A 88 9.79 13.40 -2.69
C ASN A 88 9.87 11.87 -2.49
N TYR A 89 9.26 11.09 -3.40
CA TYR A 89 9.33 9.63 -3.36
C TYR A 89 10.76 9.10 -3.51
N LYS A 90 11.54 9.66 -4.41
CA LYS A 90 12.99 9.37 -4.55
C LYS A 90 13.75 9.67 -3.27
N GLN A 91 13.41 10.78 -2.60
CA GLN A 91 14.03 11.10 -1.32
C GLN A 91 13.67 10.06 -0.24
N CYS A 92 12.42 9.58 -0.20
CA CYS A 92 12.03 8.46 0.67
C CYS A 92 12.87 7.20 0.38
N ILE A 93 13.05 6.84 -0.91
CA ILE A 93 13.90 5.70 -1.29
C ILE A 93 15.33 5.86 -0.75
N ARG A 94 15.94 7.04 -0.93
CA ARG A 94 17.30 7.31 -0.42
C ARG A 94 17.37 7.22 1.10
N ASN A 95 16.39 7.80 1.80
CA ASN A 95 16.35 7.77 3.26
C ASN A 95 16.18 6.33 3.78
N LEU A 96 15.23 5.57 3.23
CA LEU A 96 14.97 4.17 3.60
C LEU A 96 16.19 3.27 3.36
N SER A 97 16.92 3.48 2.27
CA SER A 97 18.11 2.67 1.94
C SER A 97 19.20 2.76 3.00
N LYS A 98 19.34 3.90 3.68
CA LYS A 98 20.34 4.13 4.76
C LYS A 98 20.09 3.25 5.97
N PHE A 99 18.84 2.81 6.17
CA PHE A 99 18.42 1.97 7.29
C PHE A 99 18.23 0.49 6.90
N GLY A 100 18.76 0.09 5.75
CA GLY A 100 18.79 -1.31 5.34
C GLY A 100 17.55 -1.84 4.66
N VAL A 101 16.58 -0.99 4.34
CA VAL A 101 15.41 -1.37 3.55
C VAL A 101 15.86 -1.86 2.16
N LYS A 102 15.25 -2.95 1.69
CA LYS A 102 15.55 -3.61 0.41
C LYS A 102 14.37 -3.65 -0.52
N THR A 103 13.15 -3.64 0.04
CA THR A 103 11.92 -3.71 -0.75
C THR A 103 10.93 -2.67 -0.26
N ILE A 104 10.36 -1.91 -1.19
CA ILE A 104 9.25 -1.00 -0.94
C ILE A 104 8.04 -1.51 -1.70
N CYS A 105 7.02 -1.94 -0.95
CA CYS A 105 5.71 -2.22 -1.52
C CYS A 105 4.96 -0.90 -1.73
N TYR A 106 4.20 -0.84 -2.81
CA TYR A 106 3.34 0.30 -3.15
C TYR A 106 2.12 -0.20 -3.94
N ASN A 107 1.10 0.63 -4.02
CA ASN A 107 -0.03 0.40 -4.92
C ASN A 107 -0.21 1.59 -5.88
N PHE A 108 -0.96 1.37 -6.95
CA PHE A 108 -1.28 2.42 -7.93
C PHE A 108 -2.79 2.53 -8.15
N MET A 109 -3.56 2.15 -7.13
CA MET A 109 -5.01 2.17 -7.13
C MET A 109 -5.54 3.61 -7.02
N PRO A 110 -6.47 4.03 -7.89
CA PRO A 110 -7.13 5.32 -7.77
C PRO A 110 -7.95 5.44 -6.47
N ILE A 111 -7.77 6.50 -5.73
CA ILE A 111 -8.49 6.90 -4.51
C ILE A 111 -8.37 5.85 -3.39
N PHE A 112 -8.95 4.68 -3.55
CA PHE A 112 -9.00 3.63 -2.54
C PHE A 112 -7.92 2.58 -2.77
N ASP A 113 -7.10 2.29 -1.76
CA ASP A 113 -6.08 1.25 -1.84
C ASP A 113 -6.71 -0.14 -1.93
N TRP A 114 -7.66 -0.43 -1.04
CA TRP A 114 -8.40 -1.68 -0.98
C TRP A 114 -9.84 -1.40 -0.57
N THR A 115 -10.74 -2.32 -0.87
CA THR A 115 -12.16 -2.19 -0.48
C THR A 115 -12.66 -3.52 0.07
N ARG A 116 -13.33 -3.46 1.21
CA ARG A 116 -13.96 -4.60 1.88
C ARG A 116 -15.38 -4.25 2.31
N THR A 117 -16.25 -5.24 2.26
CA THR A 117 -17.65 -5.12 2.70
C THR A 117 -17.85 -5.59 4.13
N ASP A 118 -16.92 -6.38 4.66
CA ASP A 118 -16.88 -6.83 6.05
C ASP A 118 -15.41 -6.94 6.49
N LEU A 119 -15.06 -6.31 7.59
CA LEU A 119 -13.71 -6.28 8.13
C LEU A 119 -13.45 -7.39 9.16
N PHE A 120 -14.49 -8.06 9.63
CA PHE A 120 -14.43 -9.15 10.60
C PHE A 120 -15.34 -10.32 10.23
N HIS A 121 -15.31 -10.73 8.97
CA HIS A 121 -16.10 -11.84 8.52
C HIS A 121 -15.70 -13.13 9.27
N PRO A 122 -16.65 -13.81 9.93
CA PRO A 122 -16.35 -15.05 10.66
C PRO A 122 -15.85 -16.16 9.72
N VAL A 123 -14.79 -16.84 10.14
CA VAL A 123 -14.23 -18.01 9.45
C VAL A 123 -14.53 -19.27 10.26
N GLY A 124 -14.58 -20.43 9.58
CA GLY A 124 -15.00 -21.70 10.18
C GLY A 124 -14.15 -22.22 11.35
N ASP A 125 -12.94 -21.68 11.54
CA ASP A 125 -12.02 -22.00 12.65
C ASP A 125 -12.18 -21.08 13.88
N GLY A 126 -13.14 -20.14 13.82
CA GLY A 126 -13.38 -19.15 14.87
C GLY A 126 -12.57 -17.86 14.76
N SER A 127 -11.70 -17.76 13.77
CA SER A 127 -11.02 -16.49 13.42
C SER A 127 -11.92 -15.58 12.59
N THR A 128 -11.42 -14.38 12.28
CA THR A 128 -12.08 -13.46 11.36
C THR A 128 -11.12 -13.06 10.24
N ALA A 129 -11.68 -12.71 9.06
CA ALA A 129 -10.92 -12.25 7.92
C ALA A 129 -11.58 -11.06 7.25
N LEU A 130 -10.78 -10.29 6.51
CA LEU A 130 -11.29 -9.28 5.59
C LEU A 130 -12.09 -9.98 4.47
N PHE A 131 -13.29 -9.48 4.20
CA PHE A 131 -14.21 -10.10 3.25
C PHE A 131 -14.76 -9.08 2.26
N TYR A 132 -14.88 -9.49 1.00
CA TYR A 132 -15.54 -8.73 -0.04
C TYR A 132 -16.67 -9.54 -0.65
N GLN A 133 -17.86 -8.96 -0.69
CA GLN A 133 -19.02 -9.48 -1.43
C GLN A 133 -19.65 -8.35 -2.22
N LYS A 134 -19.74 -8.51 -3.53
CA LYS A 134 -20.20 -7.47 -4.44
C LYS A 134 -21.57 -6.91 -4.07
N ASP A 135 -22.50 -7.77 -3.68
CA ASP A 135 -23.87 -7.37 -3.35
C ASP A 135 -23.98 -6.58 -2.03
N LEU A 136 -22.92 -6.60 -1.20
CA LEU A 136 -22.86 -5.86 0.04
C LEU A 136 -22.13 -4.50 -0.10
N ILE A 137 -21.62 -4.21 -1.28
CA ILE A 137 -20.99 -2.92 -1.51
C ILE A 137 -22.03 -1.82 -1.40
N LYS A 138 -21.68 -0.71 -0.71
CA LYS A 138 -22.59 0.43 -0.60
C LYS A 138 -22.81 1.04 -1.98
N ASP A 139 -24.00 1.59 -2.20
CA ASP A 139 -24.44 2.10 -3.51
C ASP A 139 -23.52 3.18 -4.08
N ASP A 140 -22.80 3.91 -3.19
CA ASP A 140 -21.85 4.92 -3.60
C ASP A 140 -20.54 4.84 -2.78
N TYR A 141 -19.53 5.57 -3.27
CA TYR A 141 -18.23 5.66 -2.62
C TYR A 141 -18.27 6.34 -1.24
N LYS A 142 -19.25 7.23 -0.99
CA LYS A 142 -19.42 7.91 0.30
C LYS A 142 -19.91 6.95 1.37
N GLY A 143 -20.83 6.08 1.01
CA GLY A 143 -21.30 5.02 1.91
C GLY A 143 -20.18 4.07 2.31
N MET A 144 -19.29 3.72 1.37
CA MET A 144 -18.12 2.89 1.67
C MET A 144 -17.10 3.63 2.53
N ALA A 145 -16.83 4.90 2.24
CA ALA A 145 -15.92 5.71 3.04
C ALA A 145 -16.42 5.86 4.48
N ASN A 146 -17.68 6.18 4.67
CA ASN A 146 -18.28 6.29 6.00
C ASN A 146 -18.20 4.97 6.78
N TYR A 147 -18.46 3.83 6.13
CA TYR A 147 -18.34 2.52 6.75
C TYR A 147 -16.92 2.26 7.28
N ILE A 148 -15.89 2.55 6.49
CA ILE A 148 -14.50 2.36 6.92
C ILE A 148 -14.12 3.37 8.01
N LEU A 149 -14.54 4.64 7.90
CA LEU A 149 -14.24 5.66 8.91
C LEU A 149 -14.90 5.34 10.26
N GLU A 150 -16.16 4.94 10.30
CA GLU A 150 -16.84 4.48 11.52
C GLU A 150 -16.09 3.31 12.17
N PHE A 151 -15.53 2.42 11.35
CA PHE A 151 -14.74 1.31 11.81
C PHE A 151 -13.40 1.76 12.41
N THR A 152 -12.66 2.63 11.71
CA THR A 152 -11.37 3.16 12.17
C THR A 152 -11.52 3.90 13.51
N GLU A 153 -12.58 4.69 13.64
CA GLU A 153 -12.91 5.38 14.88
C GLU A 153 -13.23 4.39 16.04
N LYS A 154 -14.09 3.41 15.76
CA LYS A 154 -14.52 2.41 16.75
C LYS A 154 -13.35 1.59 17.31
N TYR A 155 -12.39 1.23 16.49
CA TYR A 155 -11.27 0.36 16.86
C TYR A 155 -9.96 1.12 17.06
N ASN A 156 -9.98 2.46 16.93
CA ASN A 156 -8.81 3.33 17.03
C ASN A 156 -7.65 2.85 16.11
N MET A 157 -7.98 2.52 14.87
CA MET A 157 -7.02 2.04 13.87
C MET A 157 -7.01 2.98 12.66
N THR A 158 -5.84 3.27 12.12
CA THR A 158 -5.69 4.01 10.87
C THR A 158 -5.26 3.06 9.76
N PHE A 159 -5.99 3.07 8.64
CA PHE A 159 -5.64 2.27 7.47
C PHE A 159 -5.03 3.16 6.38
N PRO A 160 -3.89 2.75 5.78
CA PRO A 160 -3.31 3.44 4.63
C PRO A 160 -4.32 3.56 3.49
N GLY A 161 -4.40 4.76 2.88
CA GLY A 161 -5.35 5.05 1.82
C GLY A 161 -6.75 5.45 2.28
N TRP A 162 -7.02 5.39 3.60
CA TRP A 162 -8.30 5.73 4.22
C TRP A 162 -8.16 6.83 5.28
N GLU A 163 -7.15 7.67 5.14
CA GLU A 163 -6.91 8.79 6.06
C GLU A 163 -8.12 9.76 6.08
N PRO A 164 -8.62 10.20 7.26
CA PRO A 164 -9.79 11.06 7.37
C PRO A 164 -9.69 12.35 6.55
N GLU A 165 -8.52 12.98 6.52
CA GLU A 165 -8.25 14.20 5.76
C GLU A 165 -8.38 13.99 4.25
N ARG A 166 -8.00 12.82 3.76
CA ARG A 166 -8.13 12.42 2.36
C ARG A 166 -9.59 12.09 2.04
N MET A 167 -10.27 11.37 2.93
CA MET A 167 -11.69 11.04 2.78
C MET A 167 -12.59 12.28 2.77
N ALA A 168 -12.24 13.35 3.49
CA ALA A 168 -12.94 14.63 3.43
C ALA A 168 -12.91 15.29 2.03
N LYS A 169 -11.96 14.92 1.17
CA LYS A 169 -11.79 15.45 -0.20
C LYS A 169 -12.27 14.50 -1.30
N LEU A 170 -13.05 13.46 -0.98
CA LEU A 170 -13.46 12.43 -1.95
C LEU A 170 -14.12 13.02 -3.20
N ASP A 171 -15.04 13.98 -3.08
CA ASP A 171 -15.72 14.58 -4.23
C ASP A 171 -14.74 15.29 -5.18
N GLU A 172 -13.70 15.92 -4.64
CA GLU A 172 -12.65 16.57 -5.42
C GLU A 172 -11.78 15.53 -6.12
N LEU A 173 -11.41 14.46 -5.41
CA LEU A 173 -10.65 13.36 -5.97
C LEU A 173 -11.41 12.65 -7.10
N PHE A 174 -12.69 12.32 -6.91
CA PHE A 174 -13.50 11.71 -7.97
C PHE A 174 -13.61 12.60 -9.20
N LYS A 175 -13.78 13.92 -9.03
CA LYS A 175 -13.76 14.88 -10.15
C LYS A 175 -12.41 14.89 -10.87
N ALA A 176 -11.30 14.83 -10.12
CA ALA A 176 -9.97 14.84 -10.69
C ALA A 176 -9.66 13.53 -11.46
N TYR A 177 -10.17 12.39 -10.97
CA TYR A 177 -10.01 11.11 -11.65
C TYR A 177 -10.99 10.90 -12.83
N ALA A 178 -12.09 11.65 -12.94
CA ALA A 178 -13.10 11.46 -13.98
C ALA A 178 -12.54 11.40 -15.43
N PRO A 179 -11.52 12.20 -15.82
CA PRO A 179 -10.90 12.09 -17.14
C PRO A 179 -9.84 10.98 -17.27
N VAL A 180 -9.48 10.29 -16.19
CA VAL A 180 -8.39 9.31 -16.18
C VAL A 180 -8.90 7.95 -16.65
N THR A 181 -8.62 7.63 -17.90
CA THR A 181 -8.91 6.30 -18.44
C THR A 181 -7.92 5.26 -17.92
N LYS A 182 -8.27 3.97 -18.07
CA LYS A 182 -7.37 2.86 -17.72
C LYS A 182 -6.02 2.96 -18.44
N GLU A 183 -6.03 3.33 -19.72
CA GLU A 183 -4.80 3.52 -20.49
C GLU A 183 -3.96 4.69 -19.97
N LYS A 184 -4.61 5.80 -19.62
CA LYS A 184 -3.92 6.94 -19.03
C LYS A 184 -3.28 6.61 -17.69
N LEU A 185 -3.95 5.79 -16.88
CA LEU A 185 -3.40 5.31 -15.61
C LEU A 185 -2.16 4.42 -15.83
N TRP A 186 -2.18 3.54 -16.87
CA TRP A 186 -0.99 2.78 -17.29
C TRP A 186 0.18 3.66 -17.71
N GLU A 187 -0.07 4.71 -18.50
CA GLU A 187 0.95 5.68 -18.92
C GLU A 187 1.56 6.38 -17.69
N ASN A 188 0.73 6.78 -16.74
CA ASN A 188 1.18 7.45 -15.53
C ASN A 188 2.00 6.52 -14.62
N LEU A 189 1.60 5.25 -14.50
CA LEU A 189 2.39 4.23 -13.80
C LEU A 189 3.76 4.04 -14.45
N LYS A 190 3.80 3.93 -15.78
CA LYS A 190 5.06 3.81 -16.52
C LYS A 190 5.97 5.02 -16.28
N TYR A 191 5.43 6.22 -16.40
CA TYR A 191 6.17 7.46 -16.13
C TYR A 191 6.77 7.48 -14.72
N PHE A 192 5.98 7.11 -13.72
CA PHE A 192 6.44 7.02 -12.33
C PHE A 192 7.59 6.03 -12.18
N LEU A 193 7.45 4.82 -12.69
CA LEU A 193 8.48 3.79 -12.59
C LEU A 193 9.77 4.18 -13.32
N GLU A 194 9.68 4.66 -14.56
CA GLU A 194 10.85 5.10 -15.32
C GLU A 194 11.62 6.20 -14.57
N ALA A 195 10.91 7.11 -13.91
CA ALA A 195 11.54 8.17 -13.12
C ALA A 195 12.23 7.65 -11.85
N LEU A 196 11.73 6.56 -11.24
CA LEU A 196 12.30 6.00 -10.00
C LEU A 196 13.48 5.06 -10.23
N MET A 197 13.53 4.34 -11.36
CA MET A 197 14.50 3.26 -11.60
C MET A 197 15.96 3.66 -11.35
N PRO A 198 16.45 4.84 -11.77
CA PRO A 198 17.84 5.25 -11.46
C PRO A 198 18.10 5.32 -9.96
N THR A 199 17.17 5.86 -9.18
CA THR A 199 17.31 5.98 -7.72
C THR A 199 17.21 4.60 -7.04
N CYS A 200 16.32 3.75 -7.52
CA CYS A 200 16.21 2.37 -7.02
C CYS A 200 17.51 1.59 -7.25
N HIS A 201 18.10 1.73 -8.42
CA HIS A 201 19.38 1.10 -8.74
C HIS A 201 20.52 1.64 -7.85
N GLU A 202 20.65 2.96 -7.70
CA GLU A 202 21.62 3.62 -6.83
C GLU A 202 21.52 3.12 -5.38
N CYS A 203 20.29 2.98 -4.87
CA CYS A 203 20.01 2.60 -3.49
C CYS A 203 19.94 1.06 -3.25
N GLY A 204 19.95 0.25 -4.30
CA GLY A 204 19.75 -1.19 -4.21
C GLY A 204 18.39 -1.60 -3.65
N ILE A 205 17.36 -0.79 -3.91
CA ILE A 205 15.97 -1.02 -3.48
C ILE A 205 15.17 -1.59 -4.63
N LYS A 206 14.28 -2.53 -4.31
CA LYS A 206 13.30 -3.10 -5.22
C LYS A 206 11.91 -2.52 -4.95
N MET A 207 11.22 -2.20 -6.04
CA MET A 207 9.83 -1.76 -5.98
C MET A 207 8.91 -2.97 -6.16
N ALA A 208 7.98 -3.19 -5.25
CA ALA A 208 7.01 -4.29 -5.32
C ALA A 208 5.59 -3.73 -5.37
N ILE A 209 4.93 -3.85 -6.53
CA ILE A 209 3.56 -3.36 -6.68
C ILE A 209 2.57 -4.35 -6.07
N HIS A 210 1.67 -3.84 -5.26
CA HIS A 210 0.50 -4.58 -4.80
C HIS A 210 -0.52 -4.65 -5.93
N GLN A 211 -1.00 -5.86 -6.25
CA GLN A 211 -2.08 -6.02 -7.23
C GLN A 211 -3.36 -5.32 -6.76
N ASP A 212 -4.23 -4.98 -7.70
CA ASP A 212 -5.46 -4.25 -7.37
C ASP A 212 -6.42 -5.10 -6.53
N ASP A 213 -7.01 -4.45 -5.54
CA ASP A 213 -7.90 -5.09 -4.57
C ASP A 213 -9.14 -4.22 -4.31
N PRO A 214 -10.32 -4.64 -4.79
CA PRO A 214 -10.59 -5.84 -5.58
C PRO A 214 -10.04 -5.75 -7.01
N PRO A 215 -9.84 -6.91 -7.69
CA PRO A 215 -9.27 -6.97 -9.03
C PRO A 215 -10.30 -6.66 -10.15
N TRP A 216 -11.07 -5.62 -9.98
CA TRP A 216 -12.02 -5.06 -10.97
C TRP A 216 -12.32 -3.60 -10.67
N ASP A 217 -12.80 -2.89 -11.68
CA ASP A 217 -13.16 -1.48 -11.57
C ASP A 217 -14.25 -1.28 -10.51
N ILE A 218 -14.09 -0.26 -9.65
CA ILE A 218 -15.01 0.05 -8.56
C ILE A 218 -15.36 1.54 -8.58
N PHE A 219 -16.65 1.85 -8.43
CA PHE A 219 -17.17 3.23 -8.47
C PHE A 219 -16.76 4.03 -9.74
N GLY A 220 -16.56 3.34 -10.87
CA GLY A 220 -16.08 3.94 -12.10
C GLY A 220 -14.57 4.24 -12.13
N LEU A 221 -13.82 3.87 -11.11
CA LEU A 221 -12.36 4.01 -11.05
C LEU A 221 -11.69 2.78 -11.69
N PRO A 222 -10.77 2.97 -12.64
CA PRO A 222 -10.09 1.84 -13.29
C PRO A 222 -9.11 1.14 -12.34
N ARG A 223 -8.95 -0.17 -12.52
CA ARG A 223 -7.94 -1.01 -11.87
C ARG A 223 -6.99 -1.57 -12.93
N LEU A 224 -5.70 -1.68 -12.60
CA LEU A 224 -4.64 -2.04 -13.54
C LEU A 224 -4.24 -3.51 -13.47
N LEU A 225 -3.83 -3.97 -12.29
CA LEU A 225 -3.31 -5.32 -12.07
C LEU A 225 -4.43 -6.25 -11.60
N VAL A 226 -5.20 -6.75 -12.53
CA VAL A 226 -6.46 -7.47 -12.27
C VAL A 226 -6.44 -8.93 -12.75
N ASP A 227 -5.48 -9.29 -13.62
CA ASP A 227 -5.34 -10.61 -14.23
C ASP A 227 -3.91 -10.89 -14.70
N ALA A 228 -3.65 -12.10 -15.19
CA ALA A 228 -2.33 -12.50 -15.68
C ALA A 228 -1.84 -11.62 -16.85
N GLN A 229 -2.72 -11.19 -17.77
CA GLN A 229 -2.35 -10.36 -18.91
C GLN A 229 -1.88 -8.97 -18.44
N SER A 230 -2.54 -8.39 -17.47
CA SER A 230 -2.14 -7.10 -16.87
C SER A 230 -0.82 -7.21 -16.11
N ILE A 231 -0.56 -8.35 -15.46
CA ILE A 231 0.73 -8.65 -14.83
C ILE A 231 1.84 -8.74 -15.89
N ASP A 232 1.62 -9.45 -16.99
CA ASP A 232 2.58 -9.55 -18.09
C ASP A 232 2.87 -8.16 -18.70
N ARG A 233 1.84 -7.33 -18.86
CA ARG A 233 1.99 -5.94 -19.30
C ARG A 233 2.86 -5.15 -18.34
N PHE A 234 2.60 -5.23 -17.03
CA PHE A 234 3.38 -4.55 -16.00
C PHE A 234 4.84 -4.97 -16.04
N LEU A 235 5.11 -6.27 -16.06
CA LEU A 235 6.48 -6.82 -16.10
C LEU A 235 7.26 -6.42 -17.36
N SER A 236 6.57 -6.09 -18.44
CA SER A 236 7.22 -5.62 -19.69
C SER A 236 7.49 -4.11 -19.73
N MET A 237 7.05 -3.33 -18.73
CA MET A 237 7.10 -1.86 -18.79
C MET A 237 8.50 -1.28 -18.58
N VAL A 238 9.26 -1.82 -17.64
CA VAL A 238 10.59 -1.36 -17.25
C VAL A 238 11.49 -2.54 -16.88
N ASP A 239 12.79 -2.28 -16.63
CA ASP A 239 13.76 -3.33 -16.28
C ASP A 239 13.30 -4.16 -15.06
N LEU A 240 13.10 -5.46 -15.28
CA LEU A 240 12.59 -6.42 -14.29
C LEU A 240 13.51 -6.62 -13.09
N SER A 241 14.78 -6.23 -13.16
CA SER A 241 15.74 -6.44 -12.06
C SER A 241 15.37 -5.70 -10.76
N LEU A 242 14.56 -4.63 -10.87
CA LEU A 242 14.17 -3.76 -9.77
C LEU A 242 12.67 -3.73 -9.48
N ILE A 243 11.87 -4.52 -10.24
CA ILE A 243 10.41 -4.58 -10.04
C ILE A 243 10.02 -5.97 -9.59
N HIS A 244 9.10 -6.01 -8.64
CA HIS A 244 8.44 -7.23 -8.20
C HIS A 244 6.94 -6.98 -8.06
N ILE A 245 6.16 -8.06 -8.06
CA ILE A 245 4.76 -8.06 -7.67
C ILE A 245 4.73 -8.52 -6.22
N SER A 246 4.11 -7.72 -5.36
CA SER A 246 3.81 -8.11 -3.99
C SER A 246 2.51 -8.89 -4.01
N GLU A 247 2.55 -10.12 -3.53
CA GLU A 247 1.33 -10.87 -3.29
C GLU A 247 1.00 -10.74 -1.80
N PRO A 248 -0.12 -10.07 -1.46
CA PRO A 248 -0.58 -10.02 -0.09
C PRO A 248 -1.03 -11.42 0.33
N THR A 249 -0.35 -12.01 1.27
CA THR A 249 -0.73 -13.29 1.89
C THR A 249 -1.95 -13.17 2.79
N ARG A 250 -2.75 -12.12 2.65
CA ARG A 250 -4.03 -12.01 3.34
C ARG A 250 -5.03 -12.93 2.64
N LEU A 251 -5.47 -13.94 3.36
CA LEU A 251 -6.64 -14.75 3.00
C LEU A 251 -7.87 -13.82 2.97
N ALA A 252 -8.06 -13.12 1.87
CA ALA A 252 -9.29 -12.41 1.61
C ALA A 252 -10.25 -13.40 0.96
N LEU A 253 -11.34 -13.70 1.63
CA LEU A 253 -12.44 -14.42 1.04
C LEU A 253 -13.13 -13.49 0.05
N ILE A 254 -13.02 -13.79 -1.24
CA ILE A 254 -13.70 -13.09 -2.32
C ILE A 254 -14.81 -14.00 -2.81
N SER A 255 -16.06 -13.54 -2.67
CA SER A 255 -17.25 -14.17 -3.26
C SER A 255 -17.66 -13.37 -4.50
N TYR A 256 -17.87 -14.06 -5.63
CA TYR A 256 -18.33 -13.50 -6.90
C TYR A 256 -19.85 -13.43 -6.92
#